data_2fc7ff76735515d99559a9efdfd73085
#
_entry.id   2fc7ff76735515d99559a9efdfd73085
#
_cell.length_a   1.000
_cell.length_b   1.000
_cell.length_c   1.000
_cell.angle_alpha   90.00
_cell.angle_beta   90.00
_cell.angle_gamma   90.00
#
_symmetry.space_group_name_H-M   'P 1'
#
loop_
_entity.id
_entity.type
_entity.pdbx_description
1 polymer ?
#
loop_
_entity_poly.entity_id
_entity_poly.type
_entity_poly.pdbx_seq_one_letter_code
_entity_poly.pdbx_strand_id
1 'polypeptide(L)'
;MCIRDSSSIAARELFEQKYKCKLIIKWSDLEYEELKEKINNLKLNNGKLNLINLRPLPLLTKRLWVFLLNKMKINKDKKWADLLANEREIMINSLLKDNYTISSKGPFGEEFVTSGGVSINEVDFKSMESLICPGLFFSGEILDVDGVTGGFNFQHCWTSGWLAGRAVSKLLNKVTNQ
;
A
#
# COMPACT_ATOMS: atom_id res chain seq x y z
N MET A 1 -4.90 5.61 4.49
CA MET A 1 -4.07 4.85 3.55
C MET A 1 -4.81 4.76 2.22
N CYS A 2 -4.19 5.20 1.14
CA CYS A 2 -4.78 5.13 -0.18
C CYS A 2 -4.67 3.68 -0.68
N ILE A 3 -5.70 3.15 -1.37
CA ILE A 3 -5.64 1.80 -1.98
C ILE A 3 -4.44 1.69 -2.94
N ARG A 4 -4.08 2.79 -3.58
CA ARG A 4 -2.92 2.90 -4.49
C ARG A 4 -1.58 2.70 -3.75
N ASP A 5 -1.46 3.24 -2.52
CA ASP A 5 -0.24 3.07 -1.71
C ASP A 5 -0.05 1.61 -1.31
N SER A 6 -1.14 0.93 -0.95
CA SER A 6 -1.10 -0.50 -0.59
C SER A 6 -0.71 -1.38 -1.77
N SER A 7 -1.17 -1.08 -2.98
CA SER A 7 -0.81 -1.86 -4.18
C SER A 7 0.65 -1.68 -4.55
N SER A 8 1.25 -0.50 -4.34
CA SER A 8 2.68 -0.30 -4.60
C SER A 8 3.56 -1.04 -3.59
N ILE A 9 3.18 -1.08 -2.30
CA ILE A 9 3.92 -1.81 -1.27
C ILE A 9 3.93 -3.32 -1.54
N ALA A 10 2.84 -3.88 -2.06
CA ALA A 10 2.67 -5.31 -2.32
C ALA A 10 2.88 -5.70 -3.79
N ALA A 11 3.42 -4.81 -4.63
CA ALA A 11 3.51 -5.02 -6.08
C ALA A 11 4.30 -6.28 -6.45
N ARG A 12 5.44 -6.54 -5.79
CA ARG A 12 6.30 -7.70 -6.05
C ARG A 12 5.62 -8.98 -5.61
N GLU A 13 5.10 -9.04 -4.39
CA GLU A 13 4.40 -10.21 -3.87
C GLU A 13 3.17 -10.56 -4.69
N LEU A 14 2.41 -9.54 -5.13
CA LEU A 14 1.26 -9.74 -5.99
C LEU A 14 1.66 -10.30 -7.37
N PHE A 15 2.75 -9.81 -7.93
CA PHE A 15 3.29 -10.31 -9.20
C PHE A 15 3.75 -11.76 -9.08
N GLU A 16 4.54 -12.11 -8.06
CA GLU A 16 5.03 -13.48 -7.79
C GLU A 16 3.86 -14.46 -7.61
N GLN A 17 2.79 -14.03 -6.92
CA GLN A 17 1.56 -14.81 -6.72
C GLN A 17 0.63 -14.80 -7.95
N LYS A 18 1.06 -14.22 -9.08
CA LYS A 18 0.27 -14.07 -10.31
C LYS A 18 -1.11 -13.45 -10.05
N TYR A 19 -1.18 -12.53 -9.09
CA TYR A 19 -2.41 -11.85 -8.64
C TYR A 19 -3.51 -12.80 -8.16
N LYS A 20 -3.14 -13.97 -7.62
CA LYS A 20 -4.05 -14.96 -7.04
C LYS A 20 -3.61 -15.31 -5.63
N CYS A 21 -4.05 -14.54 -4.66
CA CYS A 21 -3.66 -14.73 -3.27
C CYS A 21 -4.76 -14.29 -2.30
N LYS A 22 -4.58 -14.64 -1.04
CA LYS A 22 -5.39 -14.14 0.06
C LYS A 22 -4.74 -12.85 0.60
N LEU A 23 -5.56 -11.83 0.81
CA LEU A 23 -5.17 -10.59 1.45
C LEU A 23 -5.87 -10.49 2.80
N ILE A 24 -5.11 -10.24 3.85
CA ILE A 24 -5.63 -9.97 5.18
C ILE A 24 -5.33 -8.52 5.51
N ILE A 25 -6.37 -7.76 5.83
CA ILE A 25 -6.23 -6.35 6.21
C ILE A 25 -6.47 -6.21 7.71
N LYS A 26 -5.52 -5.62 8.41
CA LYS A 26 -5.67 -5.17 9.80
C LYS A 26 -6.04 -3.69 9.77
N TRP A 27 -7.28 -3.36 10.16
CA TRP A 27 -7.79 -1.99 10.17
C TRP A 27 -7.45 -1.22 11.46
N SER A 28 -6.92 -1.91 12.47
CA SER A 28 -6.60 -1.38 13.80
C SER A 28 -5.20 -1.76 14.22
N ASP A 29 -4.47 -0.81 14.78
CA ASP A 29 -3.16 -1.07 15.42
C ASP A 29 -3.32 -1.64 16.84
N LEU A 30 -4.55 -1.61 17.38
CA LEU A 30 -4.86 -2.15 18.70
C LEU A 30 -4.86 -3.68 18.68
N GLU A 31 -4.51 -4.27 19.82
CA GLU A 31 -4.67 -5.70 20.03
C GLU A 31 -6.12 -6.04 20.40
N TYR A 32 -6.43 -7.35 20.42
CA TYR A 32 -7.80 -7.85 20.60
C TYR A 32 -8.48 -7.32 21.85
N GLU A 33 -7.83 -7.40 23.02
CA GLU A 33 -8.43 -6.96 24.28
C GLU A 33 -8.62 -5.45 24.34
N GLU A 34 -7.70 -4.66 23.82
CA GLU A 34 -7.80 -3.20 23.74
C GLU A 34 -8.97 -2.77 22.84
N LEU A 35 -9.11 -3.41 21.68
CA LEU A 35 -10.21 -3.13 20.76
C LEU A 35 -11.56 -3.53 21.36
N LYS A 36 -11.61 -4.65 22.06
CA LYS A 36 -12.78 -5.14 22.77
C LYS A 36 -13.21 -4.19 23.90
N GLU A 37 -12.26 -3.72 24.70
CA GLU A 37 -12.52 -2.73 25.75
C GLU A 37 -13.05 -1.43 25.12
N LYS A 38 -12.42 -0.94 24.07
CA LYS A 38 -12.86 0.26 23.36
C LYS A 38 -14.30 0.15 22.84
N ILE A 39 -14.66 -0.98 22.24
CA ILE A 39 -16.01 -1.26 21.75
C ILE A 39 -17.02 -1.34 22.92
N ASN A 40 -16.64 -1.97 24.03
CA ASN A 40 -17.46 -2.01 25.23
C ASN A 40 -17.70 -0.60 25.80
N ASN A 41 -16.69 0.23 25.85
CA ASN A 41 -16.80 1.62 26.30
C ASN A 41 -17.71 2.46 25.39
N LEU A 42 -17.65 2.25 24.08
CA LEU A 42 -18.60 2.87 23.15
C LEU A 42 -20.04 2.43 23.42
N LYS A 43 -20.26 1.13 23.65
CA LYS A 43 -21.58 0.59 23.99
C LYS A 43 -22.13 1.20 25.28
N LEU A 44 -21.30 1.34 26.31
CA LEU A 44 -21.70 1.90 27.62
C LEU A 44 -21.97 3.40 27.55
N ASN A 45 -21.04 4.17 26.98
CA ASN A 45 -21.07 5.63 27.03
C ASN A 45 -21.90 6.25 25.90
N ASN A 46 -22.06 5.55 24.78
CA ASN A 46 -22.69 6.06 23.57
C ASN A 46 -23.84 5.15 23.08
N GLY A 47 -24.43 4.36 23.94
CA GLY A 47 -25.44 3.35 23.60
C GLY A 47 -26.63 3.84 22.81
N LYS A 48 -27.00 5.12 22.94
CA LYS A 48 -28.13 5.73 22.21
C LYS A 48 -27.80 6.04 20.74
N LEU A 49 -26.55 6.12 20.37
CA LEU A 49 -26.11 6.44 18.99
C LEU A 49 -26.15 5.20 18.12
N ASN A 50 -26.47 5.40 16.84
CA ASN A 50 -26.42 4.34 15.85
C ASN A 50 -24.97 4.04 15.44
N LEU A 51 -24.69 2.79 15.07
CA LEU A 51 -23.37 2.33 14.64
C LEU A 51 -22.80 3.16 13.48
N ILE A 52 -23.64 3.61 12.55
CA ILE A 52 -23.22 4.46 11.42
C ILE A 52 -22.69 5.82 11.86
N ASN A 53 -23.17 6.36 12.99
CA ASN A 53 -22.87 7.72 13.42
C ASN A 53 -21.60 7.80 14.29
N LEU A 54 -21.19 6.70 14.90
CA LEU A 54 -20.00 6.64 15.75
C LEU A 54 -19.16 5.41 15.38
N ARG A 55 -17.94 5.65 14.98
CA ARG A 55 -16.99 4.61 14.54
C ARG A 55 -16.05 4.24 15.70
N PRO A 56 -15.68 2.95 15.84
CA PRO A 56 -14.76 2.52 16.90
C PRO A 56 -13.33 3.05 16.68
N LEU A 57 -12.96 3.29 15.41
CA LEU A 57 -11.66 3.77 15.02
C LEU A 57 -11.80 5.09 14.26
N PRO A 58 -11.22 6.21 14.74
CA PRO A 58 -11.33 7.52 14.09
C PRO A 58 -10.81 7.56 12.65
N LEU A 59 -9.80 6.74 12.34
CA LEU A 59 -9.20 6.65 11.01
C LEU A 59 -10.11 6.01 9.95
N LEU A 60 -11.13 5.24 10.34
CA LEU A 60 -12.10 4.69 9.41
C LEU A 60 -12.97 5.82 8.85
N THR A 61 -12.97 6.00 7.54
CA THR A 61 -13.93 6.91 6.92
C THR A 61 -15.35 6.38 7.08
N LYS A 62 -16.37 7.24 7.05
CA LYS A 62 -17.78 6.83 7.18
C LYS A 62 -18.16 5.81 6.08
N ARG A 63 -17.68 6.03 4.86
CA ARG A 63 -17.95 5.15 3.71
C ARG A 63 -17.37 3.75 3.93
N LEU A 64 -16.13 3.68 4.39
CA LEU A 64 -15.47 2.40 4.70
C LEU A 64 -16.17 1.68 5.85
N TRP A 65 -16.53 2.40 6.90
CA TRP A 65 -17.24 1.83 8.05
C TRP A 65 -18.59 1.22 7.65
N VAL A 66 -19.38 1.91 6.84
CA VAL A 66 -20.64 1.37 6.30
C VAL A 66 -20.42 0.11 5.46
N PHE A 67 -19.37 0.11 4.63
CA PHE A 67 -18.98 -1.08 3.87
C PHE A 67 -18.64 -2.26 4.78
N LEU A 68 -17.84 -2.04 5.83
CA LEU A 68 -17.47 -3.08 6.79
C LEU A 68 -18.69 -3.61 7.56
N LEU A 69 -19.59 -2.74 8.02
CA LEU A 69 -20.85 -3.15 8.68
C LEU A 69 -21.71 -4.05 7.77
N ASN A 70 -21.84 -3.67 6.49
CA ASN A 70 -22.58 -4.47 5.51
C ASN A 70 -21.91 -5.84 5.28
N LYS A 71 -20.58 -5.86 5.16
CA LYS A 71 -19.80 -7.11 5.01
C LYS A 71 -19.98 -8.04 6.21
N MET A 72 -19.98 -7.50 7.42
CA MET A 72 -20.24 -8.21 8.67
C MET A 72 -21.70 -8.60 8.86
N LYS A 73 -22.62 -8.16 7.98
CA LYS A 73 -24.07 -8.32 8.08
C LYS A 73 -24.66 -7.73 9.36
N ILE A 74 -24.05 -6.64 9.85
CA ILE A 74 -24.53 -5.88 11.01
C ILE A 74 -25.33 -4.67 10.49
N ASN A 75 -26.55 -4.49 11.00
CA ASN A 75 -27.38 -3.35 10.61
C ASN A 75 -26.72 -2.04 11.08
N LYS A 76 -26.39 -1.18 10.12
CA LYS A 76 -25.73 0.11 10.35
C LYS A 76 -26.55 1.08 11.22
N ASP A 77 -27.89 0.95 11.20
CA ASP A 77 -28.82 1.79 11.93
C ASP A 77 -29.13 1.26 13.33
N LYS A 78 -28.56 0.11 13.71
CA LYS A 78 -28.61 -0.44 15.07
C LYS A 78 -27.88 0.49 16.05
N LYS A 79 -28.44 0.64 17.24
CA LYS A 79 -27.79 1.41 18.32
C LYS A 79 -26.62 0.61 18.93
N TRP A 80 -25.64 1.32 19.43
CA TRP A 80 -24.51 0.70 20.15
C TRP A 80 -24.99 -0.15 21.35
N ALA A 81 -26.02 0.29 22.08
CA ALA A 81 -26.60 -0.49 23.17
C ALA A 81 -27.11 -1.86 22.73
N ASP A 82 -27.66 -1.95 21.51
CA ASP A 82 -28.31 -3.14 20.99
C ASP A 82 -27.31 -4.11 20.29
N LEU A 83 -26.00 -3.78 20.28
CA LEU A 83 -24.97 -4.65 19.70
C LEU A 83 -24.88 -5.95 20.50
N LEU A 84 -25.15 -7.08 19.85
CA LEU A 84 -25.10 -8.39 20.46
C LEU A 84 -23.66 -8.86 20.70
N ALA A 85 -23.45 -9.79 21.61
CA ALA A 85 -22.12 -10.31 21.93
C ALA A 85 -21.44 -10.97 20.73
N ASN A 86 -22.18 -11.77 19.97
CA ASN A 86 -21.67 -12.39 18.74
C ASN A 86 -21.34 -11.38 17.64
N GLU A 87 -22.16 -10.32 17.48
CA GLU A 87 -21.89 -9.24 16.52
C GLU A 87 -20.62 -8.46 16.90
N ARG A 88 -20.42 -8.22 18.20
CA ARG A 88 -19.20 -7.60 18.73
C ARG A 88 -17.96 -8.43 18.38
N GLU A 89 -18.01 -9.73 18.58
CA GLU A 89 -16.91 -10.64 18.24
C GLU A 89 -16.61 -10.64 16.72
N ILE A 90 -17.65 -10.66 15.89
CA ILE A 90 -17.51 -10.55 14.43
C ILE A 90 -16.85 -9.19 14.08
N MET A 91 -17.28 -8.10 14.73
CA MET A 91 -16.73 -6.75 14.51
C MET A 91 -15.24 -6.69 14.87
N ILE A 92 -14.85 -7.19 16.03
CA ILE A 92 -13.46 -7.21 16.49
C ILE A 92 -12.59 -8.02 15.52
N ASN A 93 -13.02 -9.24 15.20
CA ASN A 93 -12.28 -10.12 14.29
C ASN A 93 -12.15 -9.53 12.89
N SER A 94 -13.21 -8.88 12.36
CA SER A 94 -13.16 -8.23 11.06
C SER A 94 -12.25 -6.99 11.06
N LEU A 95 -12.16 -6.26 12.16
CA LEU A 95 -11.26 -5.11 12.26
C LEU A 95 -9.78 -5.51 12.41
N LEU A 96 -9.51 -6.70 12.95
CA LEU A 96 -8.16 -7.23 13.15
C LEU A 96 -7.67 -8.12 12.01
N LYS A 97 -8.59 -8.85 11.34
CA LYS A 97 -8.26 -9.85 10.31
C LYS A 97 -9.32 -9.87 9.22
N ASP A 98 -9.42 -8.78 8.46
CA ASP A 98 -10.38 -8.72 7.36
C ASP A 98 -9.85 -9.45 6.13
N ASN A 99 -10.53 -10.52 5.73
CA ASN A 99 -10.10 -11.41 4.67
C ASN A 99 -10.68 -11.00 3.31
N TYR A 100 -9.81 -10.96 2.31
CA TYR A 100 -10.13 -10.74 0.90
C TYR A 100 -9.44 -11.79 0.03
N THR A 101 -9.98 -12.02 -1.15
CA THR A 101 -9.34 -12.83 -2.19
C THR A 101 -9.01 -11.94 -3.37
N ILE A 102 -7.75 -11.89 -3.75
CA ILE A 102 -7.30 -11.26 -4.99
C ILE A 102 -7.38 -12.32 -6.07
N SER A 103 -8.09 -12.02 -7.15
CA SER A 103 -8.32 -12.97 -8.26
C SER A 103 -7.65 -12.55 -9.57
N SER A 104 -7.35 -11.26 -9.75
CA SER A 104 -6.72 -10.71 -10.95
C SER A 104 -6.23 -9.29 -10.72
N LYS A 105 -5.50 -8.75 -11.70
CA LYS A 105 -5.27 -7.31 -11.81
C LYS A 105 -6.58 -6.55 -12.07
N GLY A 106 -6.63 -5.27 -11.68
CA GLY A 106 -7.71 -4.37 -12.06
C GLY A 106 -7.78 -4.16 -13.58
N PRO A 107 -8.97 -3.92 -14.14
CA PRO A 107 -9.15 -3.85 -15.60
C PRO A 107 -8.57 -2.57 -16.22
N PHE A 108 -8.19 -1.57 -15.46
CA PHE A 108 -7.88 -0.23 -15.97
C PHE A 108 -6.40 0.17 -15.92
N GLY A 109 -5.48 -0.74 -15.54
CA GLY A 109 -4.03 -0.46 -15.59
C GLY A 109 -3.57 0.80 -14.83
N GLU A 110 -4.31 1.22 -13.80
CA GLU A 110 -3.97 2.38 -12.97
C GLU A 110 -2.89 2.03 -11.92
N GLU A 111 -1.86 1.33 -12.35
CA GLU A 111 -0.75 0.96 -11.50
C GLU A 111 0.20 2.16 -11.34
N PHE A 112 0.54 2.52 -10.11
CA PHE A 112 1.50 3.60 -9.82
C PHE A 112 2.94 3.14 -9.89
N VAL A 113 3.18 1.84 -9.84
CA VAL A 113 4.50 1.24 -9.82
C VAL A 113 4.47 -0.02 -10.68
N THR A 114 5.41 -0.11 -11.60
CA THR A 114 5.68 -1.32 -12.37
C THR A 114 6.81 -2.09 -11.68
N SER A 115 6.53 -3.30 -11.25
CA SER A 115 7.56 -4.19 -10.71
C SER A 115 8.42 -4.78 -11.82
N GLY A 116 9.74 -4.76 -11.66
CA GLY A 116 10.71 -5.26 -12.62
C GLY A 116 11.48 -4.14 -13.33
N GLY A 117 12.43 -4.52 -14.16
CA GLY A 117 13.30 -3.61 -14.87
C GLY A 117 14.72 -4.13 -14.99
N VAL A 118 15.66 -3.26 -15.34
CA VAL A 118 17.10 -3.58 -15.35
C VAL A 118 17.55 -3.83 -13.92
N SER A 119 18.20 -4.99 -13.71
CA SER A 119 18.69 -5.39 -12.40
C SER A 119 19.65 -4.36 -11.83
N ILE A 120 19.43 -3.94 -10.59
CA ILE A 120 20.31 -3.00 -9.89
C ILE A 120 21.73 -3.52 -9.71
N ASN A 121 21.94 -4.84 -9.72
CA ASN A 121 23.25 -5.47 -9.63
C ASN A 121 24.07 -5.35 -10.93
N GLU A 122 23.48 -4.90 -12.03
CA GLU A 122 24.09 -4.73 -13.34
C GLU A 122 24.41 -3.27 -13.66
N VAL A 123 24.25 -2.36 -12.67
CA VAL A 123 24.43 -0.91 -12.85
C VAL A 123 25.38 -0.35 -11.79
N ASP A 124 26.38 0.43 -12.21
CA ASP A 124 27.18 1.25 -11.30
C ASP A 124 26.38 2.49 -10.87
N PHE A 125 25.87 2.51 -9.65
CA PHE A 125 25.07 3.62 -9.11
C PHE A 125 25.82 4.96 -8.95
N LYS A 126 27.15 4.97 -9.11
CA LYS A 126 27.92 6.25 -9.10
C LYS A 126 27.85 6.96 -10.44
N SER A 127 27.75 6.21 -11.51
CA SER A 127 27.74 6.71 -12.91
C SER A 127 26.42 6.41 -13.61
N MET A 128 25.62 5.49 -13.10
CA MET A 128 24.46 4.88 -13.76
C MET A 128 24.80 4.12 -15.04
N GLU A 129 26.08 3.74 -15.22
CA GLU A 129 26.56 2.94 -16.36
C GLU A 129 26.30 1.46 -16.13
N SER A 130 26.01 0.74 -17.23
CA SER A 130 25.91 -0.71 -17.22
C SER A 130 27.25 -1.35 -16.87
N LEU A 131 27.27 -2.30 -15.96
CA LEU A 131 28.44 -3.13 -15.64
C LEU A 131 28.71 -4.19 -16.73
N ILE A 132 27.71 -4.46 -17.61
CA ILE A 132 27.76 -5.48 -18.65
C ILE A 132 28.14 -4.86 -20.01
N CYS A 133 27.57 -3.69 -20.31
CA CYS A 133 27.74 -3.02 -21.60
C CYS A 133 28.35 -1.61 -21.38
N PRO A 134 29.68 -1.45 -21.54
CA PRO A 134 30.29 -0.13 -21.40
C PRO A 134 29.71 0.91 -22.35
N GLY A 135 29.52 2.14 -21.87
CA GLY A 135 28.92 3.23 -22.62
C GLY A 135 27.37 3.24 -22.63
N LEU A 136 26.70 2.24 -22.05
CA LEU A 136 25.26 2.21 -21.88
C LEU A 136 24.90 2.70 -20.48
N PHE A 137 24.01 3.71 -20.40
CA PHE A 137 23.57 4.30 -19.15
C PHE A 137 22.07 4.11 -18.97
N PHE A 138 21.65 3.92 -17.72
CA PHE A 138 20.25 3.75 -17.34
C PHE A 138 19.81 4.84 -16.36
N SER A 139 18.55 5.26 -16.44
CA SER A 139 17.97 6.18 -15.45
C SER A 139 16.46 6.04 -15.38
N GLY A 140 15.89 6.41 -14.24
CA GLY A 140 14.44 6.42 -14.03
C GLY A 140 13.83 5.04 -13.86
N GLU A 141 12.56 4.91 -14.23
CA GLU A 141 11.72 3.72 -13.97
C GLU A 141 12.09 2.48 -14.79
N ILE A 142 13.08 2.57 -15.70
CA ILE A 142 13.62 1.40 -16.38
C ILE A 142 14.41 0.48 -15.44
N LEU A 143 14.90 1.04 -14.33
CA LEU A 143 15.61 0.28 -13.30
C LEU A 143 14.62 -0.47 -12.40
N ASP A 144 15.01 -1.64 -11.94
CA ASP A 144 14.21 -2.45 -11.01
C ASP A 144 14.22 -1.82 -9.58
N VAL A 145 13.60 -0.62 -9.49
CA VAL A 145 13.44 0.17 -8.27
C VAL A 145 12.00 0.57 -8.12
N ASP A 146 11.35 0.09 -7.07
CA ASP A 146 9.99 0.45 -6.68
C ASP A 146 10.01 1.03 -5.26
N GLY A 147 9.99 2.34 -5.18
CA GLY A 147 9.88 3.07 -3.92
C GLY A 147 8.42 3.10 -3.42
N VAL A 148 8.27 3.20 -2.11
CA VAL A 148 6.94 3.45 -1.51
C VAL A 148 6.36 4.77 -2.03
N THR A 149 5.03 4.86 -2.09
CA THR A 149 4.34 6.08 -2.48
C THR A 149 4.72 7.24 -1.55
N GLY A 150 4.95 8.43 -2.12
CA GLY A 150 5.37 9.61 -1.36
C GLY A 150 6.46 10.43 -2.08
N GLY A 151 6.62 10.25 -3.39
CA GLY A 151 7.57 10.98 -4.23
C GLY A 151 8.94 10.31 -4.36
N PHE A 152 9.18 9.16 -3.72
CA PHE A 152 10.48 8.47 -3.77
C PHE A 152 10.84 7.98 -5.18
N ASN A 153 9.87 7.50 -5.97
CA ASN A 153 10.10 7.10 -7.36
C ASN A 153 10.52 8.29 -8.23
N PHE A 154 9.87 9.44 -8.07
CA PHE A 154 10.29 10.69 -8.76
C PHE A 154 11.69 11.11 -8.33
N GLN A 155 11.99 11.08 -7.03
CA GLN A 155 13.31 11.41 -6.52
C GLN A 155 14.38 10.49 -7.10
N HIS A 156 14.09 9.19 -7.18
CA HIS A 156 14.96 8.20 -7.83
C HIS A 156 15.19 8.58 -9.31
N CYS A 157 14.12 8.85 -10.07
CA CYS A 157 14.23 9.25 -11.48
C CYS A 157 15.10 10.49 -11.68
N TRP A 158 14.90 11.52 -10.88
CA TRP A 158 15.68 12.75 -10.97
C TRP A 158 17.16 12.54 -10.62
N THR A 159 17.41 11.78 -9.54
CA THR A 159 18.78 11.51 -9.09
C THR A 159 19.54 10.66 -10.10
N SER A 160 18.93 9.56 -10.59
CA SER A 160 19.56 8.68 -11.57
C SER A 160 19.80 9.38 -12.91
N GLY A 161 18.84 10.22 -13.37
CA GLY A 161 18.99 11.03 -14.57
C GLY A 161 20.13 12.04 -14.46
N TRP A 162 20.26 12.71 -13.31
CA TRP A 162 21.35 13.64 -13.07
C TRP A 162 22.72 12.96 -13.02
N LEU A 163 22.82 11.80 -12.35
CA LEU A 163 24.07 11.01 -12.28
C LEU A 163 24.50 10.52 -13.65
N ALA A 164 23.56 9.93 -14.42
CA ALA A 164 23.81 9.48 -15.79
C ALA A 164 24.28 10.64 -16.69
N GLY A 165 23.57 11.77 -16.68
CA GLY A 165 23.95 12.94 -17.46
C GLY A 165 25.35 13.47 -17.14
N ARG A 166 25.70 13.51 -15.86
CA ARG A 166 27.08 13.88 -15.44
C ARG A 166 28.13 12.91 -15.92
N ALA A 167 27.85 11.62 -15.84
CA ALA A 167 28.78 10.59 -16.27
C ALA A 167 29.03 10.62 -17.78
N VAL A 168 27.95 10.73 -18.57
CA VAL A 168 28.01 10.87 -20.04
C VAL A 168 28.82 12.12 -20.43
N SER A 169 28.56 13.27 -19.79
CA SER A 169 29.31 14.51 -20.06
C SER A 169 30.80 14.35 -19.80
N LYS A 170 31.18 13.68 -18.73
CA LYS A 170 32.61 13.39 -18.44
C LYS A 170 33.23 12.46 -19.46
N LEU A 171 32.48 11.45 -19.96
CA LEU A 171 32.94 10.53 -20.98
C LEU A 171 33.20 11.27 -22.29
N LEU A 172 32.26 12.08 -22.76
CA LEU A 172 32.39 12.87 -23.98
C LEU A 172 33.57 13.83 -23.94
N ASN A 173 33.77 14.55 -22.82
CA ASN A 173 34.92 15.45 -22.65
C ASN A 173 36.27 14.73 -22.69
N LYS A 174 36.33 13.47 -22.31
CA LYS A 174 37.56 12.67 -22.46
C LYS A 174 37.84 12.29 -23.90
N VAL A 175 36.79 11.97 -24.67
CA VAL A 175 36.91 11.59 -26.09
C VAL A 175 37.25 12.80 -26.98
N THR A 176 36.74 13.99 -26.67
CA THR A 176 36.99 15.20 -27.45
C THR A 176 38.37 15.82 -27.17
N ASN A 177 39.06 15.45 -26.09
CA ASN A 177 40.39 15.94 -25.71
C ASN A 177 41.51 14.96 -26.04
N GLN A 178 41.23 13.88 -26.77
CA GLN A 178 42.16 12.95 -27.37
C GLN A 178 42.28 13.21 -28.89
#